data_86dc1dc049fe8d0895b6f9ee9835f86f
#
_entry.id   86dc1dc049fe8d0895b6f9ee9835f86f
#
_cell.length_a   1.000
_cell.length_b   1.000
_cell.length_c   1.000
_cell.angle_alpha   90.00
_cell.angle_beta   90.00
_cell.angle_gamma   90.00
#
_symmetry.space_group_name_H-M   'P 1'
#
loop_
_entity.id
_entity.type
_entity.pdbx_description
1 polymer ?
#
loop_
_entity_poly.entity_id
_entity_poly.type
_entity_poly.pdbx_seq_one_letter_code
_entity_poly.pdbx_strand_id
1 'polypeptide(L)'
;MEEAGALPLASLTAWRAVITRGQVRPGDRVVVLGIGGGVATFALQIARAAGATVIAASSIQAKLQRARELGADVAINYTSEDWEKIVLERTGGGADVIIDSAGKETWGKALRALRPGGRLVTFGATTGRATEVDIRQVFWNQLSILGTTMGSPREFAAILQLYEAGCVKPVVDSVFPLRDAPAAHHRMDEGQQFGKIVLVP
;
A
#
# COMPACT_ATOMS: atom_id res chain seq x y z
N MET A 1 -18.70 -9.15 -12.67
CA MET A 1 -19.15 -9.27 -11.24
C MET A 1 -17.98 -9.32 -10.29
N GLU A 2 -16.95 -10.11 -10.56
CA GLU A 2 -15.76 -10.30 -9.72
C GLU A 2 -14.98 -9.00 -9.47
N GLU A 3 -14.70 -8.23 -10.51
CA GLU A 3 -14.06 -6.92 -10.37
C GLU A 3 -14.89 -5.95 -9.53
N ALA A 4 -16.21 -5.96 -9.72
CA ALA A 4 -17.12 -5.13 -8.93
C ALA A 4 -17.10 -5.50 -7.44
N GLY A 5 -16.94 -6.79 -7.10
CA GLY A 5 -16.76 -7.23 -5.72
C GLY A 5 -15.39 -6.90 -5.15
N ALA A 6 -14.34 -6.85 -5.98
CA ALA A 6 -12.98 -6.58 -5.56
C ALA A 6 -12.65 -5.08 -5.39
N LEU A 7 -13.40 -4.21 -6.08
CA LEU A 7 -13.09 -2.77 -6.17
C LEU A 7 -13.39 -1.98 -4.90
N PRO A 8 -14.61 -1.98 -4.30
CA PRO A 8 -15.10 -0.89 -3.46
C PRO A 8 -14.25 -0.58 -2.22
N LEU A 9 -14.10 -1.56 -1.32
CA LEU A 9 -13.50 -1.32 0.00
C LEU A 9 -12.00 -1.01 -0.08
N ALA A 10 -11.27 -1.83 -0.82
CA ALA A 10 -9.81 -1.73 -0.86
C ALA A 10 -9.34 -0.50 -1.63
N SER A 11 -10.00 -0.17 -2.75
CA SER A 11 -9.67 1.03 -3.53
C SER A 11 -10.00 2.30 -2.76
N LEU A 12 -11.12 2.32 -2.02
CA LEU A 12 -11.54 3.47 -1.22
C LEU A 12 -10.52 3.78 -0.11
N THR A 13 -10.07 2.76 0.61
CA THR A 13 -9.01 2.91 1.63
C THR A 13 -7.69 3.36 0.99
N ALA A 14 -7.32 2.80 -0.15
CA ALA A 14 -6.12 3.18 -0.88
C ALA A 14 -6.17 4.63 -1.37
N TRP A 15 -7.28 5.05 -1.97
CA TRP A 15 -7.48 6.45 -2.38
C TRP A 15 -7.28 7.40 -1.21
N ARG A 16 -7.97 7.12 -0.10
CA ARG A 16 -7.87 7.98 1.08
C ARG A 16 -6.46 8.00 1.64
N ALA A 17 -5.77 6.86 1.67
CA ALA A 17 -4.39 6.79 2.12
C ALA A 17 -3.44 7.59 1.23
N VAL A 18 -3.56 7.47 -0.09
CA VAL A 18 -2.64 8.09 -1.05
C VAL A 18 -2.98 9.57 -1.29
N ILE A 19 -4.24 9.86 -1.61
CA ILE A 19 -4.65 11.19 -2.07
C ILE A 19 -5.07 12.09 -0.90
N THR A 20 -6.02 11.65 -0.09
CA THR A 20 -6.62 12.52 0.93
C THR A 20 -5.69 12.73 2.12
N ARG A 21 -5.08 11.66 2.63
CA ARG A 21 -4.19 11.72 3.80
C ARG A 21 -2.73 11.89 3.40
N GLY A 22 -2.25 11.08 2.47
CA GLY A 22 -0.89 11.13 1.96
C GLY A 22 -0.60 12.38 1.12
N GLN A 23 -1.62 13.00 0.53
CA GLN A 23 -1.48 14.17 -0.32
C GLN A 23 -0.37 14.00 -1.37
N VAL A 24 -0.34 12.82 -1.98
CA VAL A 24 0.65 12.48 -3.01
C VAL A 24 0.48 13.40 -4.21
N ARG A 25 1.61 13.90 -4.71
CA ARG A 25 1.70 14.82 -5.84
C ARG A 25 2.63 14.27 -6.93
N PRO A 26 2.51 14.77 -8.16
CA PRO A 26 3.47 14.44 -9.20
C PRO A 26 4.92 14.70 -8.75
N GLY A 27 5.79 13.70 -8.96
CA GLY A 27 7.18 13.74 -8.55
C GLY A 27 7.48 13.26 -7.12
N ASP A 28 6.46 13.01 -6.28
CA ASP A 28 6.66 12.40 -4.96
C ASP A 28 7.21 10.96 -5.10
N ARG A 29 8.01 10.55 -4.13
CA ARG A 29 8.53 9.18 -3.97
C ARG A 29 7.71 8.48 -2.92
N VAL A 30 6.93 7.50 -3.34
CA VAL A 30 5.97 6.79 -2.49
C VAL A 30 6.45 5.36 -2.26
N VAL A 31 6.55 4.96 -0.99
CA VAL A 31 6.82 3.57 -0.62
C VAL A 31 5.52 2.89 -0.22
N VAL A 32 5.23 1.74 -0.82
CA VAL A 32 4.08 0.90 -0.48
C VAL A 32 4.59 -0.38 0.16
N LEU A 33 4.39 -0.51 1.48
CA LEU A 33 4.80 -1.69 2.25
C LEU A 33 3.74 -2.79 2.15
N GLY A 34 4.19 -4.05 2.16
CA GLY A 34 3.29 -5.21 2.11
C GLY A 34 2.55 -5.36 0.79
N ILE A 35 3.24 -5.08 -0.33
CA ILE A 35 2.64 -5.25 -1.66
C ILE A 35 2.17 -6.70 -1.87
N GLY A 36 0.94 -6.84 -2.31
CA GLY A 36 0.21 -8.10 -2.46
C GLY A 36 -1.13 -8.07 -1.70
N GLY A 37 -1.28 -7.21 -0.71
CA GLY A 37 -2.59 -6.93 -0.12
C GLY A 37 -3.48 -6.08 -1.05
N GLY A 38 -4.79 -6.24 -0.95
CA GLY A 38 -5.74 -5.54 -1.83
C GLY A 38 -5.59 -4.00 -1.78
N VAL A 39 -5.43 -3.41 -0.60
CA VAL A 39 -5.22 -1.94 -0.48
C VAL A 39 -3.88 -1.53 -1.09
N ALA A 40 -2.82 -2.31 -0.85
CA ALA A 40 -1.48 -2.00 -1.36
C ALA A 40 -1.40 -2.02 -2.89
N THR A 41 -2.10 -2.97 -3.55
CA THR A 41 -2.15 -3.04 -5.02
C THR A 41 -2.89 -1.84 -5.63
N PHE A 42 -3.94 -1.34 -4.99
CA PHE A 42 -4.60 -0.11 -5.38
C PHE A 42 -3.76 1.13 -5.06
N ALA A 43 -3.12 1.18 -3.88
CA ALA A 43 -2.27 2.32 -3.49
C ALA A 43 -1.12 2.53 -4.49
N LEU A 44 -0.49 1.46 -4.96
CA LEU A 44 0.53 1.51 -6.01
C LEU A 44 -0.03 2.17 -7.28
N GLN A 45 -1.16 1.68 -7.79
CA GLN A 45 -1.77 2.19 -9.03
C GLN A 45 -2.22 3.65 -8.89
N ILE A 46 -2.85 4.01 -7.77
CA ILE A 46 -3.31 5.38 -7.50
C ILE A 46 -2.11 6.33 -7.37
N ALA A 47 -1.04 5.95 -6.68
CA ALA A 47 0.17 6.75 -6.58
C ALA A 47 0.82 6.97 -7.96
N ARG A 48 0.87 5.94 -8.79
CA ARG A 48 1.32 6.04 -10.20
C ARG A 48 0.44 6.99 -11.01
N ALA A 49 -0.87 6.85 -10.92
CA ALA A 49 -1.82 7.74 -11.60
C ALA A 49 -1.69 9.20 -11.14
N ALA A 50 -1.28 9.43 -9.89
CA ALA A 50 -0.95 10.75 -9.35
C ALA A 50 0.42 11.30 -9.81
N GLY A 51 1.19 10.54 -10.59
CA GLY A 51 2.50 10.95 -11.11
C GLY A 51 3.67 10.75 -10.13
N ALA A 52 3.51 9.89 -9.15
CA ALA A 52 4.56 9.54 -8.21
C ALA A 52 5.49 8.44 -8.73
N THR A 53 6.73 8.41 -8.25
CA THR A 53 7.63 7.26 -8.34
C THR A 53 7.30 6.30 -7.21
N VAL A 54 7.00 5.04 -7.54
CA VAL A 54 6.54 4.06 -6.55
C VAL A 54 7.57 2.98 -6.27
N ILE A 55 7.89 2.81 -5.01
CA ILE A 55 8.73 1.75 -4.46
C ILE A 55 7.82 0.76 -3.74
N ALA A 56 7.78 -0.48 -4.19
CA ALA A 56 6.98 -1.55 -3.57
C ALA A 56 7.87 -2.50 -2.77
N ALA A 57 7.42 -2.93 -1.58
CA ALA A 57 8.16 -3.86 -0.74
C ALA A 57 7.32 -5.08 -0.34
N SER A 58 7.93 -6.27 -0.40
CA SER A 58 7.32 -7.55 0.01
C SER A 58 8.39 -8.54 0.47
N SER A 59 7.97 -9.60 1.16
CA SER A 59 8.82 -10.76 1.46
C SER A 59 8.86 -11.78 0.32
N ILE A 60 7.95 -11.72 -0.64
CA ILE A 60 7.72 -12.76 -1.65
C ILE A 60 8.13 -12.25 -3.03
N GLN A 61 9.13 -12.89 -3.64
CA GLN A 61 9.68 -12.48 -4.94
C GLN A 61 8.63 -12.43 -6.06
N ALA A 62 7.71 -13.40 -6.09
CA ALA A 62 6.64 -13.43 -7.09
C ALA A 62 5.70 -12.21 -6.98
N LYS A 63 5.45 -11.72 -5.76
CA LYS A 63 4.66 -10.48 -5.55
C LYS A 63 5.40 -9.24 -6.04
N LEU A 64 6.71 -9.21 -5.88
CA LEU A 64 7.54 -8.10 -6.38
C LEU A 64 7.57 -8.05 -7.91
N GLN A 65 7.59 -9.21 -8.56
CA GLN A 65 7.48 -9.27 -10.02
C GLN A 65 6.13 -8.71 -10.48
N ARG A 66 5.03 -9.15 -9.87
CA ARG A 66 3.69 -8.62 -10.18
C ARG A 66 3.54 -7.13 -9.86
N ALA A 67 4.22 -6.63 -8.82
CA ALA A 67 4.25 -5.21 -8.51
C ALA A 67 4.91 -4.39 -9.62
N ARG A 68 6.00 -4.89 -10.22
CA ARG A 68 6.63 -4.24 -11.40
C ARG A 68 5.68 -4.21 -12.60
N GLU A 69 4.95 -5.29 -12.85
CA GLU A 69 3.94 -5.36 -13.92
C GLU A 69 2.79 -4.38 -13.68
N LEU A 70 2.45 -4.08 -12.42
CA LEU A 70 1.50 -3.04 -12.04
C LEU A 70 2.08 -1.62 -12.08
N GLY A 71 3.38 -1.47 -12.36
CA GLY A 71 4.04 -0.19 -12.53
C GLY A 71 4.86 0.29 -11.35
N ALA A 72 5.29 -0.58 -10.43
CA ALA A 72 6.30 -0.20 -9.44
C ALA A 72 7.64 0.07 -10.13
N ASP A 73 8.23 1.23 -9.84
CA ASP A 73 9.53 1.63 -10.41
C ASP A 73 10.68 0.88 -9.73
N VAL A 74 10.52 0.59 -8.44
CA VAL A 74 11.46 -0.21 -7.64
C VAL A 74 10.67 -1.25 -6.85
N ALA A 75 11.21 -2.46 -6.75
CA ALA A 75 10.62 -3.54 -5.96
C ALA A 75 11.69 -4.16 -5.07
N ILE A 76 11.48 -4.15 -3.75
CA ILE A 76 12.45 -4.52 -2.71
C ILE A 76 11.96 -5.73 -1.93
N ASN A 77 12.82 -6.74 -1.79
CA ASN A 77 12.56 -7.87 -0.91
C ASN A 77 13.11 -7.58 0.49
N TYR A 78 12.24 -7.21 1.43
CA TYR A 78 12.66 -6.82 2.78
C TYR A 78 13.14 -7.98 3.66
N THR A 79 13.09 -9.24 3.20
CA THR A 79 13.68 -10.38 3.92
C THR A 79 15.14 -10.61 3.60
N SER A 80 15.58 -10.20 2.41
CA SER A 80 16.96 -10.37 1.92
C SER A 80 17.72 -9.05 1.77
N GLU A 81 17.00 -7.91 1.84
CA GLU A 81 17.54 -6.59 1.58
C GLU A 81 17.19 -5.61 2.71
N ASP A 82 18.07 -4.67 2.99
CA ASP A 82 17.74 -3.56 3.90
C ASP A 82 16.95 -2.49 3.14
N TRP A 83 15.63 -2.67 3.16
CA TRP A 83 14.72 -1.82 2.40
C TRP A 83 14.80 -0.33 2.79
N GLU A 84 15.09 -0.02 4.06
CA GLU A 84 15.27 1.36 4.54
C GLU A 84 16.47 2.01 3.82
N LYS A 85 17.60 1.35 3.81
CA LYS A 85 18.81 1.83 3.14
C LYS A 85 18.59 2.01 1.65
N ILE A 86 17.95 1.04 1.00
CA ILE A 86 17.66 1.12 -0.44
C ILE A 86 16.72 2.29 -0.74
N VAL A 87 15.70 2.52 0.08
CA VAL A 87 14.81 3.68 -0.08
C VAL A 87 15.62 4.98 0.00
N LEU A 88 16.47 5.15 1.02
CA LEU A 88 17.29 6.35 1.17
C LEU A 88 18.21 6.58 -0.04
N GLU A 89 18.86 5.53 -0.53
CA GLU A 89 19.75 5.58 -1.69
C GLU A 89 18.98 5.93 -2.98
N ARG A 90 17.87 5.23 -3.24
CA ARG A 90 17.08 5.41 -4.46
C ARG A 90 16.31 6.73 -4.53
N THR A 91 16.04 7.32 -3.38
CA THR A 91 15.30 8.59 -3.29
C THR A 91 16.21 9.79 -3.06
N GLY A 92 17.49 9.59 -2.80
CA GLY A 92 18.44 10.68 -2.51
C GLY A 92 18.12 11.39 -1.19
N GLY A 93 17.67 10.66 -0.16
CA GLY A 93 17.45 11.22 1.18
C GLY A 93 16.10 10.94 1.82
N GLY A 94 15.31 10.02 1.26
CA GLY A 94 14.10 9.52 1.88
C GLY A 94 12.83 9.69 1.04
N ALA A 95 11.82 8.93 1.41
CA ALA A 95 10.52 8.94 0.75
C ALA A 95 9.67 10.15 1.16
N ASP A 96 8.83 10.64 0.26
CA ASP A 96 7.84 11.68 0.54
C ASP A 96 6.66 11.11 1.34
N VAL A 97 6.23 9.92 0.99
CA VAL A 97 5.10 9.23 1.64
C VAL A 97 5.42 7.74 1.77
N ILE A 98 5.11 7.18 2.92
CA ILE A 98 5.10 5.72 3.15
C ILE A 98 3.69 5.29 3.49
N ILE A 99 3.17 4.31 2.76
CA ILE A 99 1.86 3.68 2.95
C ILE A 99 2.06 2.35 3.65
N ASP A 100 1.53 2.22 4.86
CA ASP A 100 1.77 1.07 5.74
C ASP A 100 0.50 0.48 6.34
N SER A 101 0.43 -0.85 6.36
CA SER A 101 -0.59 -1.63 7.06
C SER A 101 -0.01 -2.65 8.03
N ALA A 102 1.30 -2.80 8.07
CA ALA A 102 1.97 -3.80 8.91
C ALA A 102 2.03 -3.36 10.37
N GLY A 103 2.47 -2.15 10.64
CA GLY A 103 2.49 -1.61 12.00
C GLY A 103 3.80 -1.91 12.73
N LYS A 104 3.75 -2.71 13.80
CA LYS A 104 4.86 -2.89 14.76
C LYS A 104 6.23 -3.12 14.12
N GLU A 105 6.33 -4.00 13.14
CA GLU A 105 7.61 -4.40 12.54
C GLU A 105 8.17 -3.38 11.55
N THR A 106 7.35 -2.47 11.03
CA THR A 106 7.74 -1.55 9.95
C THR A 106 7.96 -0.12 10.42
N TRP A 107 7.27 0.34 11.45
CA TRP A 107 7.22 1.76 11.81
C TRP A 107 8.59 2.39 12.12
N GLY A 108 9.43 1.70 12.89
CA GLY A 108 10.77 2.21 13.22
C GLY A 108 11.61 2.51 11.98
N LYS A 109 11.62 1.57 11.03
CA LYS A 109 12.31 1.76 9.74
C LYS A 109 11.58 2.75 8.85
N ALA A 110 10.25 2.73 8.83
CA ALA A 110 9.45 3.64 8.01
C ALA A 110 9.70 5.11 8.36
N LEU A 111 9.75 5.45 9.65
CA LEU A 111 10.05 6.82 10.08
C LEU A 111 11.45 7.26 9.65
N ARG A 112 12.46 6.37 9.70
CA ARG A 112 13.83 6.69 9.26
C ARG A 112 13.99 6.77 7.75
N ALA A 113 13.14 6.04 7.01
CA ALA A 113 13.14 6.06 5.54
C ALA A 113 12.41 7.28 4.94
N LEU A 114 11.72 8.08 5.76
CA LEU A 114 11.10 9.32 5.33
C LEU A 114 12.13 10.47 5.25
N ARG A 115 11.98 11.31 4.22
CA ARG A 115 12.69 12.58 4.18
C ARG A 115 12.16 13.57 5.24
N PRO A 116 12.87 14.63 5.57
CA PRO A 116 12.30 15.73 6.37
C PRO A 116 11.00 16.26 5.74
N GLY A 117 9.96 16.44 6.56
CA GLY A 117 8.60 16.79 6.10
C GLY A 117 7.82 15.63 5.48
N GLY A 118 8.33 14.40 5.53
CA GLY A 118 7.68 13.21 5.00
C GLY A 118 6.46 12.75 5.81
N ARG A 119 5.65 11.86 5.24
CA ARG A 119 4.36 11.42 5.79
C ARG A 119 4.29 9.89 5.86
N LEU A 120 4.05 9.35 7.05
CA LEU A 120 3.67 7.94 7.23
C LEU A 120 2.14 7.86 7.30
N VAL A 121 1.53 7.15 6.38
CA VAL A 121 0.08 6.90 6.37
C VAL A 121 -0.18 5.46 6.73
N THR A 122 -0.92 5.24 7.82
CA THR A 122 -1.23 3.89 8.32
C THR A 122 -2.73 3.61 8.28
N PHE A 123 -3.10 2.39 7.91
CA PHE A 123 -4.47 1.90 7.87
C PHE A 123 -4.62 0.47 8.42
N GLY A 124 -3.59 -0.05 9.07
CA GLY A 124 -3.60 -1.39 9.65
C GLY A 124 -2.47 -1.62 10.64
N ALA A 125 -2.51 -2.77 11.30
CA ALA A 125 -1.53 -3.18 12.31
C ALA A 125 -1.39 -4.72 12.31
N THR A 126 -1.15 -5.33 11.15
CA THR A 126 -1.15 -6.78 10.96
C THR A 126 -0.02 -7.50 11.72
N THR A 127 1.10 -6.80 11.97
CA THR A 127 2.23 -7.35 12.75
C THR A 127 2.22 -6.96 14.24
N GLY A 128 1.21 -6.19 14.66
CA GLY A 128 1.04 -5.77 16.07
C GLY A 128 0.57 -4.33 16.22
N ARG A 129 -0.15 -4.10 17.33
CA ARG A 129 -0.87 -2.83 17.59
C ARG A 129 0.00 -1.75 18.20
N ALA A 130 1.07 -2.13 18.89
CA ALA A 130 1.90 -1.19 19.65
C ALA A 130 3.34 -1.24 19.15
N THR A 131 3.92 -0.05 19.01
CA THR A 131 5.34 0.13 18.68
C THR A 131 5.88 1.34 19.43
N GLU A 132 7.18 1.37 19.65
CA GLU A 132 7.86 2.55 20.18
C GLU A 132 8.16 3.52 19.03
N VAL A 133 7.93 4.80 19.27
CA VAL A 133 8.25 5.90 18.34
C VAL A 133 9.17 6.87 19.04
N ASP A 134 10.32 7.12 18.44
CA ASP A 134 11.19 8.20 18.87
C ASP A 134 10.56 9.56 18.51
N ILE A 135 9.98 10.20 19.53
CA ILE A 135 9.30 11.50 19.38
C ILE A 135 10.29 12.57 18.87
N ARG A 136 11.58 12.48 19.24
CA ARG A 136 12.61 13.40 18.76
C ARG A 136 12.76 13.30 17.24
N GLN A 137 12.75 12.10 16.69
CA GLN A 137 12.80 11.89 15.24
C GLN A 137 11.61 12.57 14.54
N VAL A 138 10.42 12.46 15.13
CA VAL A 138 9.19 13.04 14.55
C VAL A 138 9.28 14.57 14.48
N PHE A 139 9.59 15.26 15.62
CA PHE A 139 9.61 16.72 15.57
C PHE A 139 10.84 17.28 14.86
N TRP A 140 12.00 16.66 14.99
CA TRP A 140 13.23 17.13 14.36
C TRP A 140 13.16 17.09 12.83
N ASN A 141 12.62 16.02 12.31
CA ASN A 141 12.42 15.87 10.86
C ASN A 141 11.05 16.39 10.38
N GLN A 142 10.24 16.98 11.25
CA GLN A 142 8.91 17.51 10.91
C GLN A 142 8.01 16.47 10.24
N LEU A 143 8.05 15.22 10.71
CA LEU A 143 7.28 14.12 10.13
C LEU A 143 5.80 14.20 10.50
N SER A 144 4.94 13.70 9.61
CA SER A 144 3.53 13.52 9.89
C SER A 144 3.20 12.03 9.97
N ILE A 145 2.50 11.63 11.05
CA ILE A 145 1.95 10.28 11.21
C ILE A 145 0.43 10.40 11.06
N LEU A 146 -0.12 9.78 10.03
CA LEU A 146 -1.50 9.97 9.60
C LEU A 146 -2.26 8.64 9.59
N GLY A 147 -3.27 8.54 10.43
CA GLY A 147 -4.21 7.40 10.41
C GLY A 147 -5.27 7.58 9.33
N THR A 148 -5.71 6.46 8.75
CA THR A 148 -6.84 6.43 7.83
C THR A 148 -7.61 5.11 7.91
N THR A 149 -8.88 5.15 7.51
CA THR A 149 -9.74 3.98 7.35
C THR A 149 -10.85 4.31 6.37
N MET A 150 -11.20 3.35 5.50
CA MET A 150 -12.29 3.50 4.54
C MET A 150 -12.19 4.81 3.72
N GLY A 151 -13.33 5.45 3.46
CA GLY A 151 -13.39 6.73 2.77
C GLY A 151 -14.82 7.26 2.68
N SER A 152 -15.05 8.28 1.86
CA SER A 152 -16.34 8.90 1.62
C SER A 152 -16.93 8.52 0.26
N PRO A 153 -18.26 8.68 0.06
CA PRO A 153 -18.87 8.48 -1.25
C PRO A 153 -18.25 9.33 -2.37
N ARG A 154 -17.82 10.56 -2.04
CA ARG A 154 -17.14 11.45 -3.01
C ARG A 154 -15.79 10.87 -3.45
N GLU A 155 -15.03 10.31 -2.53
CA GLU A 155 -13.77 9.65 -2.85
C GLU A 155 -13.99 8.41 -3.72
N PHE A 156 -15.06 7.65 -3.44
CA PHE A 156 -15.40 6.49 -4.26
C PHE A 156 -15.81 6.89 -5.69
N ALA A 157 -16.56 7.98 -5.85
CA ALA A 157 -16.87 8.51 -7.18
C ALA A 157 -15.61 8.86 -7.99
N ALA A 158 -14.59 9.44 -7.33
CA ALA A 158 -13.32 9.74 -7.98
C ALA A 158 -12.54 8.48 -8.38
N ILE A 159 -12.62 7.41 -7.58
CA ILE A 159 -12.03 6.11 -7.92
C ILE A 159 -12.70 5.49 -9.15
N LEU A 160 -14.03 5.58 -9.26
CA LEU A 160 -14.75 5.09 -10.43
C LEU A 160 -14.29 5.80 -11.70
N GLN A 161 -14.03 7.09 -11.65
CA GLN A 161 -13.47 7.82 -12.80
C GLN A 161 -12.08 7.28 -13.20
N LEU A 162 -11.20 6.97 -12.24
CA LEU A 162 -9.90 6.35 -12.54
C LEU A 162 -10.05 4.93 -13.11
N TYR A 163 -11.03 4.19 -12.62
CA TYR A 163 -11.34 2.85 -13.13
C TYR A 163 -11.84 2.92 -14.57
N GLU A 164 -12.78 3.79 -14.86
CA GLU A 164 -13.32 4.03 -16.21
C GLU A 164 -12.24 4.50 -17.19
N ALA A 165 -11.30 5.35 -16.73
CA ALA A 165 -10.15 5.79 -17.50
C ALA A 165 -9.06 4.71 -17.68
N GLY A 166 -9.23 3.52 -17.07
CA GLY A 166 -8.26 2.42 -17.14
C GLY A 166 -6.98 2.64 -16.34
N CYS A 167 -6.93 3.69 -15.51
CA CYS A 167 -5.76 4.02 -14.70
C CYS A 167 -5.60 3.10 -13.48
N VAL A 168 -6.71 2.53 -12.99
CA VAL A 168 -6.75 1.65 -11.82
C VAL A 168 -7.63 0.45 -12.15
N LYS A 169 -7.15 -0.76 -11.84
CA LYS A 169 -7.90 -2.00 -12.03
C LYS A 169 -7.82 -2.87 -10.77
N PRO A 170 -8.94 -3.52 -10.38
CA PRO A 170 -8.90 -4.54 -9.36
C PRO A 170 -7.98 -5.70 -9.77
N VAL A 171 -7.10 -6.08 -8.88
CA VAL A 171 -6.31 -7.31 -9.05
C VAL A 171 -7.06 -8.41 -8.33
N VAL A 172 -7.71 -9.30 -9.09
CA VAL A 172 -8.35 -10.51 -8.56
C VAL A 172 -7.31 -11.62 -8.55
N ASP A 173 -7.00 -12.12 -7.36
CA ASP A 173 -6.08 -13.23 -7.17
C ASP A 173 -6.74 -14.57 -7.47
N SER A 174 -7.91 -14.77 -6.87
CA SER A 174 -8.68 -16.01 -7.00
C SER A 174 -10.16 -15.77 -6.75
N VAL A 175 -10.98 -16.66 -7.29
CA VAL A 175 -12.44 -16.68 -7.14
C VAL A 175 -12.84 -18.02 -6.55
N PHE A 176 -13.62 -18.01 -5.50
CA PHE A 176 -14.14 -19.20 -4.85
C PHE A 176 -15.67 -19.14 -4.80
N PRO A 177 -16.38 -20.29 -4.93
CA PRO A 177 -17.79 -20.37 -4.55
C PRO A 177 -17.95 -19.99 -3.07
N LEU A 178 -19.06 -19.36 -2.70
CA LEU A 178 -19.34 -18.95 -1.33
C LEU A 178 -19.27 -20.13 -0.34
N ARG A 179 -19.67 -21.33 -0.76
CA ARG A 179 -19.57 -22.56 0.06
C ARG A 179 -18.12 -22.92 0.43
N ASP A 180 -17.15 -22.46 -0.37
CA ASP A 180 -15.72 -22.73 -0.17
C ASP A 180 -15.00 -21.56 0.53
N ALA A 181 -15.76 -20.69 1.22
CA ALA A 181 -15.21 -19.57 1.98
C ALA A 181 -14.09 -19.97 2.98
N PRO A 182 -14.14 -21.15 3.66
CA PRO A 182 -13.02 -21.59 4.50
C PRO A 182 -11.70 -21.73 3.73
N ALA A 183 -11.72 -22.25 2.51
CA ALA A 183 -10.53 -22.39 1.68
C ALA A 183 -9.99 -21.00 1.22
N ALA A 184 -10.89 -20.07 0.93
CA ALA A 184 -10.52 -18.69 0.60
C ALA A 184 -9.85 -17.97 1.80
N HIS A 185 -10.37 -18.18 3.03
CA HIS A 185 -9.76 -17.65 4.25
C HIS A 185 -8.39 -18.27 4.49
N HIS A 186 -8.25 -19.59 4.35
CA HIS A 186 -6.95 -20.26 4.49
C HIS A 186 -5.89 -19.70 3.54
N ARG A 187 -6.24 -19.50 2.26
CA ARG A 187 -5.35 -18.86 1.28
C ARG A 187 -4.93 -17.45 1.71
N MET A 188 -5.84 -16.69 2.32
CA MET A 188 -5.55 -15.36 2.83
C MET A 188 -4.62 -15.41 4.05
N ASP A 189 -4.84 -16.33 4.98
CA ASP A 189 -4.03 -16.50 6.19
C ASP A 189 -2.59 -16.95 5.87
N GLU A 190 -2.41 -17.77 4.83
CA GLU A 190 -1.08 -18.11 4.30
C GLU A 190 -0.35 -16.95 3.64
N GLY A 191 -1.04 -15.83 3.41
CA GLY A 191 -0.45 -14.64 2.80
C GLY A 191 0.01 -14.84 1.35
N GLN A 192 -0.51 -15.83 0.64
CA GLN A 192 -0.09 -16.17 -0.73
C GLN A 192 -0.75 -15.29 -1.81
N GLN A 193 -1.89 -14.67 -1.49
CA GLN A 193 -2.65 -13.88 -2.45
C GLN A 193 -1.89 -12.65 -2.93
N PHE A 194 -2.20 -12.23 -4.15
CA PHE A 194 -1.78 -10.93 -4.69
C PHE A 194 -3.01 -10.19 -5.23
N GLY A 195 -3.55 -9.29 -4.42
CA GLY A 195 -4.79 -8.57 -4.70
C GLY A 195 -5.93 -9.05 -3.83
N LYS A 196 -7.08 -9.28 -4.45
CA LYS A 196 -8.35 -9.64 -3.79
C LYS A 196 -8.74 -11.08 -4.07
N ILE A 197 -9.18 -11.78 -3.04
CA ILE A 197 -9.90 -13.04 -3.15
C ILE A 197 -11.38 -12.68 -3.21
N VAL A 198 -12.11 -13.24 -4.17
CA VAL A 198 -13.54 -12.98 -4.41
C VAL A 198 -14.34 -14.23 -4.12
N LEU A 199 -15.44 -14.07 -3.41
CA LEU A 199 -16.45 -15.13 -3.21
C LEU A 199 -17.65 -14.85 -4.11
N VAL A 200 -18.13 -15.87 -4.81
CA VAL A 200 -19.30 -15.81 -5.67
C VAL A 200 -20.39 -16.76 -5.15
N PRO A 201 -21.68 -16.40 -5.28
CA PRO A 201 -22.80 -17.28 -4.88
C PRO A 201 -22.76 -18.65 -5.52
#